data_0d0eaafbde6e5ea090bffc0fdd0e35fb
#
_entry.id   0d0eaafbde6e5ea090bffc0fdd0e35fb
#
_cell.length_a   1.000
_cell.length_b   1.000
_cell.length_c   1.000
_cell.angle_alpha   90.00
_cell.angle_beta   90.00
_cell.angle_gamma   90.00
#
_symmetry.space_group_name_H-M   'P 1'
#
loop_
_entity.id
_entity.type
_entity.pdbx_description
1 polymer ?
#
loop_
_entity_poly.entity_id
_entity_poly.type
_entity_poly.pdbx_seq_one_letter_code
_entity_poly.pdbx_strand_id
1 'polypeptide(L)'
;MSEKSYSVAVIGAGPAGLFGARELANQGVRVALFNRDIKPGGLAEYGIYPEKHMMKEGLRKQFRGAIDNANLEYYGNIVIGDNGDITLDELRGLGFDAVLVSAGAQGTKWLGLPGEELEGVYHAKEVVYAYNNLPPYSQKNFRFGKRCAIIGAGNVMVDVARHLINVQKVDEVIAVVRRGPNEVNFTKEEMKHLISYLDLDEFENEMARVQPIAQAVNQDLETGRQKVLDSLAKADPKTSNAKFHFDFLASPTAMFGENGALTQLEVEDNILTEKDGKISAKGTGVKRTINVDTVIFAIGDKVDESFGLPTEWNEFVKNKEPRFPVDNISFESSLEGVFVGGWSRKASEGLVGYARKDGTSAAKAVWQYLQTKQPANANTEAISAKMKGLNKPIITKDDIKRLEAVEAEEAKKRGLEEFKFASNEEMLQAMGLTETV
;
A
#
# COMPACT_ATOMS: atom_id res chain seq x y z
N MET A 1 -39.78 15.95 -13.65
CA MET A 1 -39.54 14.56 -13.18
C MET A 1 -38.05 14.42 -13.13
N SER A 2 -37.42 14.21 -11.94
CA SER A 2 -35.98 13.96 -11.89
C SER A 2 -35.73 12.63 -12.60
N GLU A 3 -34.85 12.63 -13.60
CA GLU A 3 -34.39 11.37 -14.20
C GLU A 3 -33.86 10.48 -13.08
N LYS A 4 -34.42 9.26 -13.00
CA LYS A 4 -33.95 8.26 -12.04
C LYS A 4 -32.53 7.87 -12.44
N SER A 5 -31.54 8.25 -11.63
CA SER A 5 -30.14 7.88 -11.84
C SER A 5 -29.68 6.90 -10.76
N TYR A 6 -28.86 5.93 -11.13
CA TYR A 6 -28.22 5.03 -10.18
C TYR A 6 -27.31 5.79 -9.24
N SER A 7 -27.11 5.23 -8.04
CA SER A 7 -26.23 5.78 -7.01
C SER A 7 -25.30 4.69 -6.46
N VAL A 8 -24.02 4.98 -6.36
CA VAL A 8 -22.99 4.03 -5.92
C VAL A 8 -22.13 4.65 -4.84
N ALA A 9 -21.95 3.91 -3.73
CA ALA A 9 -20.93 4.24 -2.75
C ALA A 9 -19.58 3.64 -3.20
N VAL A 10 -18.53 4.46 -3.28
CA VAL A 10 -17.15 4.02 -3.50
C VAL A 10 -16.37 4.23 -2.23
N ILE A 11 -15.73 3.19 -1.69
CA ILE A 11 -14.99 3.24 -0.43
C ILE A 11 -13.49 3.16 -0.72
N GLY A 12 -12.77 4.25 -0.38
CA GLY A 12 -11.36 4.41 -0.62
C GLY A 12 -11.05 5.26 -1.86
N ALA A 13 -10.43 6.42 -1.64
CA ALA A 13 -9.99 7.34 -2.67
C ALA A 13 -8.52 7.13 -3.07
N GLY A 14 -8.06 5.87 -3.09
CA GLY A 14 -6.82 5.47 -3.74
C GLY A 14 -6.98 5.40 -5.26
N PRO A 15 -5.91 5.03 -6.02
CA PRO A 15 -5.97 4.99 -7.48
C PRO A 15 -7.12 4.15 -8.03
N ALA A 16 -7.37 2.96 -7.48
CA ALA A 16 -8.47 2.10 -7.94
C ALA A 16 -9.83 2.76 -7.74
N GLY A 17 -10.08 3.32 -6.55
CA GLY A 17 -11.34 3.98 -6.23
C GLY A 17 -11.59 5.23 -7.05
N LEU A 18 -10.58 6.09 -7.21
CA LEU A 18 -10.70 7.32 -8.01
C LEU A 18 -10.98 7.05 -9.48
N PHE A 19 -10.28 6.09 -10.08
CA PHE A 19 -10.54 5.74 -11.49
C PHE A 19 -11.85 4.97 -11.66
N GLY A 20 -12.23 4.11 -10.70
CA GLY A 20 -13.54 3.45 -10.69
C GLY A 20 -14.69 4.43 -10.52
N ALA A 21 -14.57 5.36 -9.56
CA ALA A 21 -15.55 6.42 -9.32
C ALA A 21 -15.75 7.30 -10.56
N ARG A 22 -14.64 7.69 -11.23
CA ARG A 22 -14.70 8.46 -12.48
C ARG A 22 -15.42 7.71 -13.61
N GLU A 23 -15.13 6.41 -13.74
CA GLU A 23 -15.78 5.58 -14.77
C GLU A 23 -17.29 5.52 -14.56
N LEU A 24 -17.75 5.30 -13.33
CA LEU A 24 -19.17 5.30 -12.97
C LEU A 24 -19.81 6.68 -13.18
N ALA A 25 -19.17 7.74 -12.70
CA ALA A 25 -19.67 9.10 -12.84
C ALA A 25 -19.82 9.53 -14.31
N ASN A 26 -18.93 9.08 -15.20
CA ASN A 26 -19.00 9.33 -16.63
C ASN A 26 -20.18 8.58 -17.30
N GLN A 27 -20.68 7.50 -16.68
CA GLN A 27 -21.90 6.79 -17.10
C GLN A 27 -23.19 7.45 -16.56
N GLY A 28 -23.08 8.60 -15.89
CA GLY A 28 -24.23 9.31 -15.29
C GLY A 28 -24.65 8.76 -13.92
N VAL A 29 -23.85 7.86 -13.31
CA VAL A 29 -24.09 7.34 -11.97
C VAL A 29 -23.72 8.42 -10.95
N ARG A 30 -24.57 8.64 -9.94
CA ARG A 30 -24.24 9.49 -8.78
C ARG A 30 -23.31 8.70 -7.86
N VAL A 31 -22.12 9.19 -7.64
CA VAL A 31 -21.08 8.55 -6.85
C VAL A 31 -20.85 9.29 -5.55
N ALA A 32 -20.96 8.59 -4.42
CA ALA A 32 -20.49 9.06 -3.12
C ALA A 32 -19.15 8.36 -2.83
N LEU A 33 -18.05 9.11 -2.85
CA LEU A 33 -16.70 8.60 -2.62
C LEU A 33 -16.28 8.87 -1.17
N PHE A 34 -16.16 7.81 -0.38
CA PHE A 34 -15.74 7.86 1.02
C PHE A 34 -14.24 7.56 1.14
N ASN A 35 -13.54 8.31 1.96
CA ASN A 35 -12.11 8.13 2.19
C ASN A 35 -11.74 8.25 3.66
N ARG A 36 -10.96 7.30 4.15
CA ARG A 36 -10.45 7.30 5.54
C ARG A 36 -9.58 8.52 5.82
N ASP A 37 -8.66 8.80 4.91
CA ASP A 37 -7.69 9.88 5.08
C ASP A 37 -8.32 11.23 4.66
N ILE A 38 -7.78 12.33 5.16
CA ILE A 38 -8.21 13.68 4.77
C ILE A 38 -7.98 13.89 3.27
N LYS A 39 -6.76 13.58 2.79
CA LYS A 39 -6.42 13.71 1.36
C LYS A 39 -6.74 12.44 0.57
N PRO A 40 -7.25 12.57 -0.66
CA PRO A 40 -7.35 11.47 -1.59
C PRO A 40 -5.97 11.08 -2.16
N GLY A 41 -5.90 9.92 -2.79
CA GLY A 41 -4.71 9.42 -3.49
C GLY A 41 -4.17 8.12 -2.92
N GLY A 42 -4.44 7.79 -1.66
CA GLY A 42 -3.98 6.56 -1.01
C GLY A 42 -2.46 6.37 -1.19
N LEU A 43 -2.01 5.18 -1.62
CA LEU A 43 -0.59 4.91 -1.83
C LEU A 43 0.06 5.68 -2.99
N ALA A 44 -0.69 6.28 -3.89
CA ALA A 44 -0.11 7.21 -4.87
C ALA A 44 0.30 8.54 -4.22
N GLU A 45 -0.37 8.93 -3.13
CA GLU A 45 -0.02 10.10 -2.32
C GLU A 45 0.98 9.78 -1.22
N TYR A 46 0.79 8.64 -0.52
CA TYR A 46 1.49 8.30 0.71
C TYR A 46 2.38 7.05 0.62
N GLY A 47 2.54 6.46 -0.55
CA GLY A 47 3.37 5.26 -0.76
C GLY A 47 4.51 5.45 -1.76
N ILE A 48 4.41 6.43 -2.66
CA ILE A 48 5.47 6.76 -3.61
C ILE A 48 6.58 7.52 -2.86
N TYR A 49 7.84 7.14 -3.14
CA TYR A 49 9.00 7.76 -2.48
C TYR A 49 9.00 9.28 -2.65
N PRO A 50 9.34 10.08 -1.62
CA PRO A 50 9.16 11.55 -1.63
C PRO A 50 9.79 12.27 -2.82
N GLU A 51 11.00 11.91 -3.23
CA GLU A 51 11.69 12.55 -4.34
C GLU A 51 11.05 12.37 -5.72
N LYS A 52 10.05 11.46 -5.84
CA LYS A 52 9.29 11.27 -7.09
C LYS A 52 8.12 12.27 -7.20
N HIS A 53 8.32 13.51 -6.75
CA HIS A 53 7.27 14.55 -6.70
C HIS A 53 6.62 14.82 -8.06
N MET A 54 7.37 14.83 -9.17
CA MET A 54 6.82 15.00 -10.53
C MET A 54 5.81 13.90 -10.90
N MET A 55 6.11 12.65 -10.52
CA MET A 55 5.18 11.53 -10.73
C MET A 55 3.91 11.71 -9.91
N LYS A 56 4.05 12.06 -8.62
CA LYS A 56 2.91 12.33 -7.73
C LYS A 56 2.04 13.48 -8.26
N GLU A 57 2.63 14.58 -8.73
CA GLU A 57 1.86 15.69 -9.28
C GLU A 57 1.08 15.29 -10.56
N GLY A 58 1.68 14.49 -11.43
CA GLY A 58 0.99 13.94 -12.60
C GLY A 58 -0.22 13.08 -12.22
N LEU A 59 -0.13 12.31 -11.13
CA LEU A 59 -1.23 11.51 -10.59
C LEU A 59 -2.29 12.39 -9.93
N ARG A 60 -1.91 13.38 -9.11
CA ARG A 60 -2.82 14.34 -8.48
C ARG A 60 -3.69 15.07 -9.51
N LYS A 61 -3.09 15.49 -10.64
CA LYS A 61 -3.83 16.12 -11.74
C LYS A 61 -4.93 15.18 -12.29
N GLN A 62 -4.62 13.89 -12.45
CA GLN A 62 -5.62 12.90 -12.89
C GLN A 62 -6.71 12.68 -11.84
N PHE A 63 -6.35 12.68 -10.55
CA PHE A 63 -7.27 12.51 -9.42
C PHE A 63 -8.19 13.71 -9.26
N ARG A 64 -7.67 14.95 -9.38
CA ARG A 64 -8.51 16.17 -9.41
C ARG A 64 -9.56 16.09 -10.50
N GLY A 65 -9.20 15.66 -11.71
CA GLY A 65 -10.15 15.48 -12.81
C GLY A 65 -11.22 14.41 -12.55
N ALA A 66 -10.94 13.42 -11.68
CA ALA A 66 -11.96 12.48 -11.21
C ALA A 66 -12.87 13.10 -10.15
N ILE A 67 -12.30 13.77 -9.16
CA ILE A 67 -13.01 14.37 -8.03
C ILE A 67 -13.90 15.55 -8.48
N ASP A 68 -13.44 16.35 -9.45
CA ASP A 68 -14.18 17.49 -9.98
C ASP A 68 -15.41 17.11 -10.85
N ASN A 69 -15.63 15.81 -11.12
CA ASN A 69 -16.81 15.36 -11.84
C ASN A 69 -18.10 15.78 -11.10
N ALA A 70 -19.07 16.32 -11.84
CA ALA A 70 -20.34 16.83 -11.27
C ALA A 70 -21.18 15.72 -10.61
N ASN A 71 -21.06 14.48 -11.09
CA ASN A 71 -21.77 13.33 -10.55
C ASN A 71 -21.07 12.64 -9.39
N LEU A 72 -19.97 13.21 -8.86
CA LEU A 72 -19.22 12.66 -7.75
C LEU A 72 -19.30 13.61 -6.55
N GLU A 73 -19.61 13.09 -5.37
CA GLU A 73 -19.46 13.76 -4.08
C GLU A 73 -18.33 13.09 -3.30
N TYR A 74 -17.49 13.88 -2.63
CA TYR A 74 -16.37 13.38 -1.83
C TYR A 74 -16.63 13.59 -0.35
N TYR A 75 -16.35 12.56 0.44
CA TYR A 75 -16.46 12.51 1.89
C TYR A 75 -15.15 11.97 2.47
N GLY A 76 -14.20 12.86 2.78
CA GLY A 76 -12.93 12.51 3.43
C GLY A 76 -13.04 12.50 4.95
N ASN A 77 -12.03 11.91 5.60
CA ASN A 77 -11.97 11.73 7.04
C ASN A 77 -13.09 10.83 7.59
N ILE A 78 -13.49 9.79 6.81
CA ILE A 78 -14.51 8.82 7.20
C ILE A 78 -13.96 7.40 7.10
N VAL A 79 -13.96 6.70 8.21
CA VAL A 79 -13.56 5.29 8.31
C VAL A 79 -14.78 4.38 8.16
N ILE A 80 -14.76 3.52 7.15
CA ILE A 80 -15.79 2.49 6.95
C ILE A 80 -15.25 1.16 7.48
N GLY A 81 -16.02 0.47 8.34
CA GLY A 81 -15.68 -0.81 8.94
C GLY A 81 -16.28 -0.97 10.34
N ASP A 82 -16.14 -2.15 10.92
CA ASP A 82 -16.77 -2.48 12.22
C ASP A 82 -16.25 -1.61 13.38
N ASN A 83 -14.99 -1.17 13.29
CA ASN A 83 -14.36 -0.26 14.25
C ASN A 83 -14.27 1.17 13.73
N GLY A 84 -15.03 1.51 12.67
CA GLY A 84 -15.00 2.80 12.00
C GLY A 84 -16.12 3.74 12.43
N ASP A 85 -16.26 4.83 11.68
CA ASP A 85 -17.34 5.82 11.86
C ASP A 85 -18.70 5.29 11.38
N ILE A 86 -18.68 4.41 10.36
CA ILE A 86 -19.86 3.81 9.73
C ILE A 86 -19.50 2.37 9.37
N THR A 87 -20.34 1.41 9.74
CA THR A 87 -20.19 0.02 9.29
C THR A 87 -20.57 -0.14 7.81
N LEU A 88 -20.09 -1.20 7.17
CA LEU A 88 -20.47 -1.49 5.78
C LEU A 88 -21.99 -1.71 5.64
N ASP A 89 -22.62 -2.35 6.61
CA ASP A 89 -24.06 -2.60 6.61
C ASP A 89 -24.88 -1.31 6.80
N GLU A 90 -24.44 -0.41 7.69
CA GLU A 90 -25.08 0.92 7.82
C GLU A 90 -24.97 1.71 6.50
N LEU A 91 -23.79 1.68 5.85
CA LEU A 91 -23.60 2.35 4.57
C LEU A 91 -24.52 1.79 3.47
N ARG A 92 -24.66 0.47 3.39
CA ARG A 92 -25.60 -0.21 2.48
C ARG A 92 -27.05 0.18 2.77
N GLY A 93 -27.38 0.34 4.04
CA GLY A 93 -28.72 0.79 4.51
C GLY A 93 -29.09 2.20 4.07
N LEU A 94 -28.16 3.04 3.60
CA LEU A 94 -28.44 4.39 3.08
C LEU A 94 -29.09 4.38 1.68
N GLY A 95 -29.28 3.21 1.07
CA GLY A 95 -30.05 3.05 -0.17
C GLY A 95 -29.24 3.21 -1.46
N PHE A 96 -27.92 3.00 -1.43
CA PHE A 96 -27.12 2.90 -2.64
C PHE A 96 -27.49 1.66 -3.45
N ASP A 97 -27.48 1.78 -4.79
CA ASP A 97 -27.77 0.67 -5.70
C ASP A 97 -26.63 -0.37 -5.71
N ALA A 98 -25.39 0.05 -5.46
CA ALA A 98 -24.22 -0.80 -5.32
C ALA A 98 -23.13 -0.14 -4.46
N VAL A 99 -22.18 -0.96 -4.00
CA VAL A 99 -20.97 -0.50 -3.28
C VAL A 99 -19.73 -1.02 -4.01
N LEU A 100 -18.76 -0.13 -4.25
CA LEU A 100 -17.43 -0.50 -4.76
C LEU A 100 -16.39 -0.29 -3.66
N VAL A 101 -15.83 -1.37 -3.14
CA VAL A 101 -14.78 -1.35 -2.12
C VAL A 101 -13.42 -1.33 -2.77
N SER A 102 -12.69 -0.24 -2.60
CA SER A 102 -11.31 0.00 -3.07
C SER A 102 -10.44 0.63 -1.97
N ALA A 103 -10.70 0.20 -0.73
CA ALA A 103 -10.01 0.66 0.48
C ALA A 103 -8.53 0.25 0.54
N GLY A 104 -8.07 -0.57 -0.43
CA GLY A 104 -6.71 -1.10 -0.46
C GLY A 104 -6.51 -2.27 0.52
N ALA A 105 -5.25 -2.59 0.83
CA ALA A 105 -4.85 -3.60 1.79
C ALA A 105 -4.38 -2.92 3.08
N GLN A 106 -5.32 -2.60 3.97
CA GLN A 106 -5.03 -1.79 5.17
C GLN A 106 -4.58 -2.60 6.37
N GLY A 107 -4.83 -3.91 6.40
CA GLY A 107 -4.33 -4.81 7.42
C GLY A 107 -2.82 -5.02 7.31
N THR A 108 -2.15 -5.18 8.44
CA THR A 108 -0.71 -5.46 8.49
C THR A 108 -0.46 -6.96 8.51
N LYS A 109 0.47 -7.41 7.68
CA LYS A 109 0.83 -8.82 7.59
C LYS A 109 2.03 -9.10 8.48
N TRP A 110 1.79 -9.67 9.65
CA TRP A 110 2.80 -10.18 10.54
C TRP A 110 2.97 -11.70 10.36
N LEU A 111 4.11 -12.24 10.73
CA LEU A 111 4.38 -13.69 10.68
C LEU A 111 4.00 -14.41 11.97
N GLY A 112 3.78 -13.66 13.07
CA GLY A 112 3.49 -14.19 14.39
C GLY A 112 4.73 -14.80 15.06
N LEU A 113 5.89 -14.22 14.80
CA LEU A 113 7.17 -14.71 15.35
C LEU A 113 7.45 -14.13 16.73
N PRO A 114 8.15 -14.87 17.59
CA PRO A 114 8.62 -14.32 18.86
C PRO A 114 9.47 -13.07 18.67
N GLY A 115 9.18 -12.01 19.41
CA GLY A 115 9.92 -10.75 19.41
C GLY A 115 9.46 -9.72 18.38
N GLU A 116 8.34 -9.94 17.67
CA GLU A 116 7.74 -8.91 16.78
C GLU A 116 7.31 -7.64 17.52
N GLU A 117 7.16 -7.70 18.85
CA GLU A 117 6.78 -6.58 19.73
C GLU A 117 7.97 -5.75 20.21
N LEU A 118 9.21 -6.14 19.93
CA LEU A 118 10.42 -5.43 20.39
C LEU A 118 10.56 -4.06 19.71
N GLU A 119 11.10 -3.09 20.46
CA GLU A 119 11.51 -1.81 19.88
C GLU A 119 12.61 -2.06 18.84
N GLY A 120 12.45 -1.49 17.65
CA GLY A 120 13.32 -1.76 16.49
C GLY A 120 12.69 -2.72 15.47
N VAL A 121 11.55 -3.34 15.79
CA VAL A 121 10.81 -4.20 14.87
C VAL A 121 9.61 -3.44 14.30
N TYR A 122 9.55 -3.30 12.98
CA TYR A 122 8.54 -2.48 12.29
C TYR A 122 7.98 -3.19 11.05
N HIS A 123 6.82 -2.74 10.60
CA HIS A 123 6.30 -3.09 9.28
C HIS A 123 6.63 -1.99 8.26
N ALA A 124 7.04 -2.36 7.05
CA ALA A 124 7.44 -1.42 6.01
C ALA A 124 6.35 -0.40 5.68
N LYS A 125 5.06 -0.80 5.70
CA LYS A 125 3.93 0.11 5.49
C LYS A 125 3.95 1.30 6.45
N GLU A 126 4.20 1.07 7.74
CA GLU A 126 4.22 2.13 8.74
C GLU A 126 5.39 3.11 8.50
N VAL A 127 6.56 2.58 8.16
CA VAL A 127 7.75 3.38 7.83
C VAL A 127 7.50 4.21 6.56
N VAL A 128 6.91 3.60 5.52
CA VAL A 128 6.55 4.28 4.27
C VAL A 128 5.53 5.39 4.51
N TYR A 129 4.50 5.13 5.31
CA TYR A 129 3.51 6.14 5.66
C TYR A 129 4.11 7.28 6.48
N ALA A 130 5.01 6.97 7.40
CA ALA A 130 5.68 7.98 8.23
C ALA A 130 6.51 8.96 7.40
N TYR A 131 7.40 8.47 6.53
CA TYR A 131 8.23 9.36 5.72
C TYR A 131 7.47 10.07 4.60
N ASN A 132 6.23 9.66 4.29
CA ASN A 132 5.32 10.35 3.40
C ASN A 132 4.35 11.30 4.12
N ASN A 133 4.51 11.51 5.42
CA ASN A 133 3.68 12.40 6.25
C ASN A 133 2.20 11.96 6.32
N LEU A 134 1.90 10.65 6.35
CA LEU A 134 0.53 10.17 6.60
C LEU A 134 0.27 10.05 8.11
N PRO A 135 -0.68 10.82 8.69
CA PRO A 135 -1.11 10.61 10.07
C PRO A 135 -1.84 9.26 10.25
N PRO A 136 -1.76 8.60 11.42
CA PRO A 136 -0.95 8.98 12.59
C PRO A 136 0.50 8.50 12.51
N TYR A 137 0.90 7.81 11.44
CA TYR A 137 2.22 7.20 11.29
C TYR A 137 3.35 8.24 11.27
N SER A 138 3.11 9.40 10.67
CA SER A 138 4.04 10.55 10.67
C SER A 138 4.39 11.07 12.06
N GLN A 139 3.57 10.77 13.06
CA GLN A 139 3.78 11.17 14.46
C GLN A 139 4.42 10.07 15.30
N LYS A 140 4.61 8.85 14.72
CA LYS A 140 5.31 7.76 15.40
C LYS A 140 6.81 8.06 15.49
N ASN A 141 7.40 7.79 16.65
CA ASN A 141 8.84 7.85 16.83
C ASN A 141 9.47 6.52 16.45
N PHE A 142 9.98 6.43 15.21
CA PHE A 142 10.75 5.26 14.78
C PHE A 142 12.20 5.41 15.21
N ARG A 143 12.73 4.40 15.89
CA ARG A 143 14.14 4.33 16.27
C ARG A 143 14.84 3.29 15.41
N PHE A 144 15.65 3.76 14.49
CA PHE A 144 16.47 2.91 13.64
C PHE A 144 17.88 2.84 14.22
N GLY A 145 18.41 1.63 14.38
CA GLY A 145 19.80 1.44 14.79
C GLY A 145 20.78 1.56 13.62
N LYS A 146 21.98 1.04 13.78
CA LYS A 146 23.03 1.15 12.76
C LYS A 146 23.03 0.01 11.75
N ARG A 147 22.59 -1.18 12.16
CA ARG A 147 22.46 -2.36 11.32
C ARG A 147 21.00 -2.76 11.19
N CYS A 148 20.47 -2.73 9.99
CA CYS A 148 19.07 -2.97 9.72
C CYS A 148 18.86 -4.19 8.82
N ALA A 149 17.95 -5.10 9.18
CA ALA A 149 17.49 -6.16 8.29
C ALA A 149 16.12 -5.78 7.71
N ILE A 150 15.93 -5.99 6.39
CA ILE A 150 14.63 -5.85 5.74
C ILE A 150 14.21 -7.22 5.22
N ILE A 151 13.07 -7.72 5.66
CA ILE A 151 12.54 -9.02 5.25
C ILE A 151 11.74 -8.84 3.96
N GLY A 152 12.29 -9.28 2.83
CA GLY A 152 11.65 -9.20 1.52
C GLY A 152 12.58 -8.71 0.42
N ALA A 153 12.15 -8.81 -0.84
CA ALA A 153 12.93 -8.45 -2.04
C ALA A 153 12.06 -7.81 -3.14
N GLY A 154 11.17 -6.90 -2.75
CA GLY A 154 10.34 -6.11 -3.66
C GLY A 154 10.75 -4.63 -3.71
N ASN A 155 10.02 -3.82 -4.48
CA ASN A 155 10.26 -2.37 -4.58
C ASN A 155 10.19 -1.66 -3.22
N VAL A 156 9.30 -2.09 -2.32
CA VAL A 156 9.19 -1.51 -0.97
C VAL A 156 10.48 -1.73 -0.16
N MET A 157 11.13 -2.90 -0.30
CA MET A 157 12.45 -3.13 0.31
C MET A 157 13.48 -2.11 -0.19
N VAL A 158 13.50 -1.84 -1.49
CA VAL A 158 14.44 -0.86 -2.09
C VAL A 158 14.18 0.56 -1.56
N ASP A 159 12.91 1.00 -1.55
CA ASP A 159 12.54 2.34 -1.05
C ASP A 159 12.88 2.51 0.44
N VAL A 160 12.59 1.48 1.27
CA VAL A 160 12.91 1.50 2.71
C VAL A 160 14.43 1.48 2.93
N ALA A 161 15.18 0.63 2.23
CA ALA A 161 16.65 0.59 2.32
C ALA A 161 17.28 1.94 1.93
N ARG A 162 16.79 2.54 0.84
CA ARG A 162 17.20 3.88 0.41
C ARG A 162 16.93 4.93 1.49
N HIS A 163 15.74 4.89 2.12
CA HIS A 163 15.38 5.81 3.21
C HIS A 163 16.31 5.63 4.43
N LEU A 164 16.57 4.39 4.83
CA LEU A 164 17.46 4.08 5.95
C LEU A 164 18.87 4.61 5.70
N ILE A 165 19.43 4.39 4.52
CA ILE A 165 20.79 4.81 4.16
C ILE A 165 20.86 6.33 3.99
N ASN A 166 19.97 6.91 3.17
CA ASN A 166 20.11 8.30 2.75
C ASN A 166 19.55 9.30 3.77
N VAL A 167 18.51 8.93 4.53
CA VAL A 167 17.86 9.83 5.49
C VAL A 167 18.24 9.49 6.92
N GLN A 168 18.10 8.21 7.32
CA GLN A 168 18.38 7.77 8.70
C GLN A 168 19.87 7.56 8.98
N LYS A 169 20.71 7.51 7.93
CA LYS A 169 22.17 7.40 8.04
C LYS A 169 22.61 6.14 8.81
N VAL A 170 21.98 5.02 8.49
CA VAL A 170 22.41 3.71 9.00
C VAL A 170 23.71 3.28 8.31
N ASP A 171 24.45 2.39 8.94
CA ASP A 171 25.75 1.93 8.44
C ASP A 171 25.61 0.71 7.52
N GLU A 172 24.58 -0.11 7.76
CA GLU A 172 24.38 -1.35 7.01
C GLU A 172 22.90 -1.70 6.87
N VAL A 173 22.52 -2.18 5.67
CA VAL A 173 21.20 -2.74 5.40
C VAL A 173 21.35 -4.13 4.78
N ILE A 174 20.67 -5.13 5.36
CA ILE A 174 20.66 -6.52 4.92
C ILE A 174 19.25 -6.84 4.40
N ALA A 175 19.13 -7.21 3.13
CA ALA A 175 17.89 -7.74 2.59
C ALA A 175 17.82 -9.25 2.81
N VAL A 176 17.01 -9.69 3.77
CA VAL A 176 16.78 -11.10 4.09
C VAL A 176 15.69 -11.65 3.18
N VAL A 177 16.05 -12.60 2.32
CA VAL A 177 15.20 -13.07 1.23
C VAL A 177 14.95 -14.57 1.36
N ARG A 178 13.69 -14.95 1.52
CA ARG A 178 13.29 -16.35 1.73
C ARG A 178 13.66 -17.29 0.57
N ARG A 179 13.66 -16.79 -0.66
CA ARG A 179 13.99 -17.52 -1.87
C ARG A 179 15.34 -17.06 -2.46
N GLY A 180 15.64 -17.51 -3.66
CA GLY A 180 16.87 -17.16 -4.34
C GLY A 180 16.81 -15.82 -5.10
N PRO A 181 17.92 -15.43 -5.75
CA PRO A 181 18.01 -14.20 -6.53
C PRO A 181 17.09 -14.17 -7.74
N ASN A 182 16.64 -15.33 -8.27
CA ASN A 182 15.70 -15.37 -9.40
C ASN A 182 14.29 -14.88 -9.03
N GLU A 183 13.92 -14.96 -7.75
CA GLU A 183 12.61 -14.58 -7.22
C GLU A 183 12.52 -13.16 -6.66
N VAL A 184 13.54 -12.33 -6.88
CA VAL A 184 13.44 -10.90 -6.55
C VAL A 184 12.40 -10.22 -7.43
N ASN A 185 11.62 -9.31 -6.83
CA ASN A 185 10.49 -8.64 -7.48
C ASN A 185 10.66 -7.12 -7.59
N PHE A 186 11.81 -6.59 -7.25
CA PHE A 186 12.09 -5.18 -7.52
C PHE A 186 12.37 -4.95 -9.01
N THR A 187 12.12 -3.74 -9.47
CA THR A 187 12.45 -3.32 -10.84
C THR A 187 13.85 -2.70 -10.89
N LYS A 188 14.49 -2.75 -12.05
CA LYS A 188 15.78 -2.07 -12.26
C LYS A 188 15.69 -0.54 -12.06
N GLU A 189 14.55 0.04 -12.37
CA GLU A 189 14.31 1.49 -12.17
C GLU A 189 14.24 1.88 -10.69
N GLU A 190 13.83 0.99 -9.81
CA GLU A 190 13.92 1.21 -8.37
C GLU A 190 15.31 0.85 -7.85
N MET A 191 15.85 -0.29 -8.23
CA MET A 191 17.14 -0.78 -7.74
C MET A 191 18.32 0.15 -8.07
N LYS A 192 18.26 0.95 -9.15
CA LYS A 192 19.30 1.94 -9.46
C LYS A 192 19.58 2.94 -8.33
N HIS A 193 18.59 3.19 -7.47
CA HIS A 193 18.71 4.11 -6.33
C HIS A 193 19.43 3.48 -5.12
N LEU A 194 19.66 2.18 -5.14
CA LEU A 194 20.27 1.43 -4.05
C LEU A 194 21.54 0.68 -4.45
N ILE A 195 21.64 0.26 -5.72
CA ILE A 195 22.67 -0.68 -6.19
C ILE A 195 24.11 -0.18 -5.98
N SER A 196 24.34 1.14 -5.97
CA SER A 196 25.67 1.68 -5.68
C SER A 196 26.19 1.31 -4.29
N TYR A 197 25.30 1.03 -3.33
CA TYR A 197 25.65 0.59 -1.97
C TYR A 197 25.92 -0.91 -1.86
N LEU A 198 25.59 -1.71 -2.90
CA LEU A 198 25.81 -3.14 -2.90
C LEU A 198 27.32 -3.43 -2.76
N ASP A 199 27.64 -4.28 -1.79
CA ASP A 199 28.98 -4.86 -1.67
C ASP A 199 29.10 -6.00 -2.72
N LEU A 200 29.81 -5.72 -3.80
CA LEU A 200 29.89 -6.65 -4.93
C LEU A 200 30.66 -7.94 -4.60
N ASP A 201 31.68 -7.85 -3.76
CA ASP A 201 32.44 -9.04 -3.36
C ASP A 201 31.59 -9.95 -2.46
N GLU A 202 30.87 -9.38 -1.50
CA GLU A 202 29.91 -10.12 -0.69
C GLU A 202 28.76 -10.69 -1.53
N PHE A 203 28.27 -9.93 -2.53
CA PHE A 203 27.24 -10.43 -3.43
C PHE A 203 27.70 -11.64 -4.27
N GLU A 204 28.90 -11.61 -4.82
CA GLU A 204 29.43 -12.76 -5.57
C GLU A 204 29.68 -13.99 -4.66
N ASN A 205 30.12 -13.78 -3.43
CA ASN A 205 30.23 -14.85 -2.44
C ASN A 205 28.85 -15.44 -2.10
N GLU A 206 27.84 -14.60 -1.95
CA GLU A 206 26.46 -15.02 -1.71
C GLU A 206 25.89 -15.80 -2.91
N MET A 207 26.16 -15.35 -4.14
CA MET A 207 25.79 -16.07 -5.36
C MET A 207 26.44 -17.47 -5.41
N ALA A 208 27.72 -17.58 -5.06
CA ALA A 208 28.41 -18.87 -4.97
C ALA A 208 27.81 -19.79 -3.90
N ARG A 209 27.41 -19.24 -2.74
CA ARG A 209 26.76 -19.99 -1.65
C ARG A 209 25.42 -20.59 -2.06
N VAL A 210 24.60 -19.82 -2.78
CA VAL A 210 23.24 -20.26 -3.16
C VAL A 210 23.20 -21.11 -4.43
N GLN A 211 24.28 -21.13 -5.23
CA GLN A 211 24.33 -21.82 -6.52
C GLN A 211 23.99 -23.32 -6.44
N PRO A 212 24.51 -24.13 -5.50
CA PRO A 212 24.18 -25.57 -5.44
C PRO A 212 22.68 -25.78 -5.16
N ILE A 213 22.06 -24.91 -4.38
CA ILE A 213 20.64 -25.01 -4.00
C ILE A 213 19.74 -24.66 -5.18
N ALA A 214 20.11 -23.64 -5.97
CA ALA A 214 19.38 -23.27 -7.18
C ALA A 214 19.51 -24.34 -8.27
N GLN A 215 20.69 -24.92 -8.46
CA GLN A 215 20.94 -26.01 -9.40
C GLN A 215 20.10 -27.24 -9.07
N ALA A 216 19.84 -27.53 -7.80
CA ALA A 216 19.02 -28.69 -7.39
C ALA A 216 17.55 -28.59 -7.88
N VAL A 217 17.08 -27.39 -8.26
CA VAL A 217 15.76 -27.13 -8.86
C VAL A 217 15.87 -26.62 -10.30
N ASN A 218 16.96 -26.89 -10.97
CA ASN A 218 17.25 -26.53 -12.37
C ASN A 218 17.15 -25.02 -12.65
N GLN A 219 17.43 -24.16 -11.65
CA GLN A 219 17.49 -22.72 -11.86
C GLN A 219 18.88 -22.27 -12.31
N ASP A 220 18.90 -21.41 -13.34
CA ASP A 220 20.09 -20.67 -13.75
C ASP A 220 20.17 -19.37 -12.94
N LEU A 221 21.19 -19.24 -12.11
CA LEU A 221 21.43 -18.05 -11.29
C LEU A 221 21.83 -16.81 -12.08
N GLU A 222 22.31 -16.95 -13.30
CA GLU A 222 22.68 -15.79 -14.11
C GLU A 222 21.48 -14.86 -14.35
N THR A 223 20.28 -15.43 -14.53
CA THR A 223 19.04 -14.64 -14.61
C THR A 223 18.82 -13.78 -13.36
N GLY A 224 18.98 -14.34 -12.16
CA GLY A 224 18.85 -13.61 -10.90
C GLY A 224 19.97 -12.59 -10.71
N ARG A 225 21.20 -12.97 -11.04
CA ARG A 225 22.37 -12.09 -10.99
C ARG A 225 22.16 -10.85 -11.86
N GLN A 226 21.71 -11.03 -13.10
CA GLN A 226 21.42 -9.94 -14.02
C GLN A 226 20.30 -9.03 -13.50
N LYS A 227 19.21 -9.59 -12.95
CA LYS A 227 18.14 -8.79 -12.34
C LYS A 227 18.66 -7.79 -11.29
N VAL A 228 19.66 -8.20 -10.50
CA VAL A 228 20.28 -7.33 -9.50
C VAL A 228 21.20 -6.31 -10.16
N LEU A 229 22.11 -6.76 -11.05
CA LEU A 229 23.20 -5.95 -11.57
C LEU A 229 22.82 -5.05 -12.77
N ASP A 230 21.70 -5.29 -13.45
CA ASP A 230 21.25 -4.50 -14.61
C ASP A 230 21.06 -3.00 -14.33
N SER A 231 20.89 -2.66 -13.07
CA SER A 231 20.75 -1.26 -12.64
C SER A 231 22.07 -0.51 -12.45
N LEU A 232 23.22 -1.22 -12.40
CA LEU A 232 24.55 -0.62 -12.15
C LEU A 232 24.91 0.49 -13.14
N ALA A 233 24.59 0.31 -14.43
CA ALA A 233 24.90 1.29 -15.46
C ALA A 233 24.20 2.65 -15.27
N LYS A 234 23.13 2.68 -14.45
CA LYS A 234 22.32 3.87 -14.14
C LYS A 234 22.26 4.15 -12.65
N ALA A 235 23.18 3.58 -11.87
CA ALA A 235 23.20 3.72 -10.43
C ALA A 235 23.34 5.17 -9.99
N ASP A 236 22.55 5.57 -9.00
CA ASP A 236 22.73 6.85 -8.35
C ASP A 236 24.07 6.88 -7.59
N PRO A 237 24.74 8.03 -7.47
CA PRO A 237 25.98 8.13 -6.71
C PRO A 237 25.75 7.88 -5.22
N LYS A 238 26.74 7.26 -4.55
CA LYS A 238 26.71 7.09 -3.09
C LYS A 238 26.71 8.46 -2.39
N THR A 239 25.92 8.57 -1.33
CA THR A 239 25.90 9.74 -0.42
C THR A 239 26.52 9.44 0.94
N SER A 240 26.91 8.18 1.20
CA SER A 240 27.54 7.71 2.44
C SER A 240 28.39 6.46 2.18
N ASN A 241 29.09 6.00 3.21
CA ASN A 241 29.85 4.74 3.21
C ASN A 241 29.02 3.53 3.65
N ALA A 242 27.69 3.67 3.76
CA ALA A 242 26.83 2.57 4.11
C ALA A 242 26.97 1.41 3.15
N LYS A 243 26.68 0.21 3.64
CA LYS A 243 26.68 -1.03 2.86
C LYS A 243 25.27 -1.59 2.73
N PHE A 244 25.02 -2.17 1.57
CA PHE A 244 23.83 -2.97 1.31
C PHE A 244 24.26 -4.35 0.83
N HIS A 245 23.63 -5.41 1.34
CA HIS A 245 23.83 -6.75 0.83
C HIS A 245 22.56 -7.62 0.96
N PHE A 246 22.56 -8.73 0.24
CA PHE A 246 21.51 -9.73 0.30
C PHE A 246 21.92 -10.90 1.19
N ASP A 247 20.96 -11.46 1.89
CA ASP A 247 21.01 -12.76 2.56
C ASP A 247 19.88 -13.61 1.98
N PHE A 248 20.18 -14.35 0.93
CA PHE A 248 19.23 -15.21 0.23
C PHE A 248 18.98 -16.51 0.97
N LEU A 249 17.87 -17.18 0.66
CA LEU A 249 17.49 -18.48 1.24
C LEU A 249 17.47 -18.44 2.77
N ALA A 250 17.00 -17.35 3.34
CA ALA A 250 16.88 -17.15 4.77
C ALA A 250 15.44 -16.71 5.15
N SER A 251 14.85 -17.41 6.11
CA SER A 251 13.54 -17.09 6.66
C SER A 251 13.68 -16.64 8.12
N PRO A 252 13.08 -15.50 8.55
CA PRO A 252 13.09 -15.11 9.95
C PRO A 252 12.31 -16.14 10.79
N THR A 253 12.80 -16.45 11.99
CA THR A 253 12.16 -17.38 12.92
C THR A 253 11.93 -16.81 14.30
N ALA A 254 12.75 -15.86 14.73
CA ALA A 254 12.57 -15.13 15.99
C ALA A 254 13.39 -13.84 16.00
N MET A 255 13.03 -12.91 16.84
CA MET A 255 13.80 -11.73 17.19
C MET A 255 14.14 -11.77 18.67
N PHE A 256 15.40 -11.45 19.01
CA PHE A 256 15.88 -11.40 20.40
C PHE A 256 16.26 -9.97 20.74
N GLY A 257 16.04 -9.61 21.99
CA GLY A 257 16.31 -8.25 22.46
C GLY A 257 16.81 -8.20 23.90
N GLU A 258 17.37 -7.07 24.25
CA GLU A 258 17.79 -6.73 25.61
C GLU A 258 17.06 -5.44 26.05
N ASN A 259 16.54 -5.43 27.25
CA ASN A 259 15.79 -4.28 27.80
C ASN A 259 14.63 -3.81 26.91
N GLY A 260 13.98 -4.73 26.17
CA GLY A 260 12.88 -4.43 25.27
C GLY A 260 13.28 -3.94 23.87
N ALA A 261 14.58 -3.75 23.59
CA ALA A 261 15.08 -3.34 22.29
C ALA A 261 15.72 -4.51 21.54
N LEU A 262 15.50 -4.57 20.22
CA LEU A 262 16.05 -5.60 19.34
C LEU A 262 17.58 -5.57 19.31
N THR A 263 18.21 -6.75 19.37
CA THR A 263 19.66 -6.92 19.23
C THR A 263 20.04 -7.99 18.20
N GLN A 264 19.15 -8.96 17.95
CA GLN A 264 19.43 -10.08 17.03
C GLN A 264 18.18 -10.54 16.32
N LEU A 265 18.35 -10.94 15.05
CA LEU A 265 17.38 -11.67 14.23
C LEU A 265 17.86 -13.11 14.07
N GLU A 266 17.04 -14.10 14.45
CA GLU A 266 17.25 -15.49 14.11
C GLU A 266 16.62 -15.77 12.74
N VAL A 267 17.39 -16.43 11.87
CA VAL A 267 16.93 -16.91 10.58
C VAL A 267 17.19 -18.40 10.45
N GLU A 268 16.31 -19.08 9.71
CA GLU A 268 16.47 -20.46 9.28
C GLU A 268 16.92 -20.48 7.82
N ASP A 269 17.96 -21.27 7.52
CA ASP A 269 18.43 -21.49 6.16
C ASP A 269 17.41 -22.33 5.38
N ASN A 270 17.18 -21.96 4.12
CA ASN A 270 16.21 -22.62 3.23
C ASN A 270 16.89 -23.37 2.11
N ILE A 271 16.20 -24.41 1.63
CA ILE A 271 16.40 -24.99 0.30
C ILE A 271 15.25 -24.56 -0.62
N LEU A 272 15.45 -24.67 -1.92
CA LEU A 272 14.39 -24.52 -2.91
C LEU A 272 13.77 -25.88 -3.23
N THR A 273 12.46 -25.87 -3.45
CA THR A 273 11.69 -27.01 -3.91
C THR A 273 10.82 -26.58 -5.09
N GLU A 274 10.68 -27.47 -6.08
CA GLU A 274 9.79 -27.25 -7.21
C GLU A 274 8.57 -28.15 -7.09
N LYS A 275 7.39 -27.56 -7.31
CA LYS A 275 6.13 -28.29 -7.42
C LYS A 275 5.24 -27.60 -8.45
N ASP A 276 4.81 -28.36 -9.47
CA ASP A 276 3.92 -27.87 -10.54
C ASP A 276 4.44 -26.58 -11.22
N GLY A 277 5.76 -26.54 -11.49
CA GLY A 277 6.44 -25.40 -12.09
C GLY A 277 6.60 -24.17 -11.16
N LYS A 278 6.25 -24.30 -9.87
CA LYS A 278 6.41 -23.24 -8.87
C LYS A 278 7.55 -23.52 -7.93
N ILE A 279 8.47 -22.58 -7.83
CA ILE A 279 9.57 -22.62 -6.86
C ILE A 279 9.11 -22.09 -5.51
N SER A 280 9.37 -22.88 -4.47
CA SER A 280 9.06 -22.56 -3.08
C SER A 280 10.29 -22.75 -2.19
N ALA A 281 10.37 -22.00 -1.11
CA ALA A 281 11.39 -22.17 -0.09
C ALA A 281 10.88 -23.14 0.99
N LYS A 282 11.77 -24.02 1.45
CA LYS A 282 11.53 -24.94 2.56
C LYS A 282 12.68 -24.83 3.55
N GLY A 283 12.37 -24.63 4.83
CA GLY A 283 13.35 -24.58 5.90
C GLY A 283 14.11 -25.89 6.06
N THR A 284 15.36 -25.81 6.45
CA THR A 284 16.28 -26.95 6.65
C THR A 284 16.37 -27.39 8.11
N GLY A 285 15.86 -26.58 9.04
CA GLY A 285 16.08 -26.73 10.49
C GLY A 285 17.40 -26.12 10.99
N VAL A 286 18.27 -25.67 10.09
CA VAL A 286 19.53 -25.00 10.46
C VAL A 286 19.27 -23.52 10.72
N LYS A 287 19.55 -23.08 11.93
CA LYS A 287 19.31 -21.72 12.38
C LYS A 287 20.61 -20.97 12.65
N ARG A 288 20.60 -19.69 12.41
CA ARG A 288 21.70 -18.77 12.72
C ARG A 288 21.16 -17.40 13.14
N THR A 289 21.96 -16.62 13.82
CA THR A 289 21.62 -15.28 14.26
C THR A 289 22.37 -14.21 13.46
N ILE A 290 21.70 -13.10 13.21
CA ILE A 290 22.25 -11.90 12.60
C ILE A 290 22.14 -10.79 13.64
N ASN A 291 23.24 -10.14 14.00
CA ASN A 291 23.21 -8.99 14.90
C ASN A 291 22.64 -7.79 14.15
N VAL A 292 21.49 -7.32 14.55
CA VAL A 292 20.82 -6.14 13.95
C VAL A 292 20.06 -5.39 15.03
N ASP A 293 19.99 -4.08 14.88
CA ASP A 293 19.26 -3.17 15.78
C ASP A 293 17.85 -2.86 15.27
N THR A 294 17.57 -3.22 14.02
CA THR A 294 16.28 -2.95 13.38
C THR A 294 15.90 -4.08 12.44
N VAL A 295 14.64 -4.51 12.49
CA VAL A 295 14.03 -5.44 11.54
C VAL A 295 12.79 -4.78 10.94
N ILE A 296 12.68 -4.77 9.60
CA ILE A 296 11.53 -4.20 8.90
C ILE A 296 10.92 -5.25 7.98
N PHE A 297 9.65 -5.60 8.22
CA PHE A 297 8.93 -6.56 7.40
C PHE A 297 8.37 -5.90 6.14
N ALA A 298 8.95 -6.19 4.97
CA ALA A 298 8.51 -5.75 3.65
C ALA A 298 7.89 -6.91 2.84
N ILE A 299 6.96 -7.64 3.48
CA ILE A 299 6.37 -8.90 2.99
C ILE A 299 4.97 -8.74 2.39
N GLY A 300 4.56 -7.52 2.09
CA GLY A 300 3.24 -7.15 1.60
C GLY A 300 2.22 -6.96 2.73
N ASP A 301 1.01 -6.61 2.33
CA ASP A 301 -0.11 -6.29 3.21
C ASP A 301 -1.25 -7.29 3.03
N LYS A 302 -2.26 -7.22 3.89
CA LYS A 302 -3.55 -7.89 3.78
C LYS A 302 -4.69 -6.88 3.86
N VAL A 303 -5.89 -7.26 3.44
CA VAL A 303 -7.08 -6.43 3.68
C VAL A 303 -7.38 -6.34 5.17
N ASP A 304 -8.12 -5.33 5.56
CA ASP A 304 -8.56 -5.16 6.94
C ASP A 304 -9.71 -6.15 7.25
N GLU A 305 -9.49 -7.06 8.20
CA GLU A 305 -10.46 -8.07 8.60
C GLU A 305 -11.68 -7.47 9.33
N SER A 306 -11.53 -6.26 9.89
CA SER A 306 -12.61 -5.51 10.53
C SER A 306 -13.44 -4.65 9.57
N PHE A 307 -13.25 -4.80 8.26
CA PHE A 307 -13.97 -4.01 7.26
C PHE A 307 -15.45 -4.38 7.12
N GLY A 308 -15.84 -5.57 7.55
CA GLY A 308 -17.22 -6.08 7.40
C GLY A 308 -17.43 -6.95 6.15
N LEU A 309 -16.35 -7.36 5.47
CA LEU A 309 -16.38 -8.36 4.40
C LEU A 309 -15.62 -9.62 4.80
N PRO A 310 -16.10 -10.82 4.43
CA PRO A 310 -15.36 -12.05 4.61
C PRO A 310 -13.99 -11.99 3.91
N THR A 311 -12.96 -12.51 4.59
CA THR A 311 -11.59 -12.55 4.10
C THR A 311 -11.12 -13.99 3.89
N GLU A 312 -10.30 -14.20 2.86
CA GLU A 312 -9.59 -15.45 2.60
C GLU A 312 -8.15 -15.11 2.20
N TRP A 313 -7.17 -15.71 2.88
CA TRP A 313 -5.76 -15.37 2.73
C TRP A 313 -5.48 -13.90 3.09
N ASN A 314 -5.20 -13.06 2.12
CA ASN A 314 -4.91 -11.64 2.31
C ASN A 314 -5.95 -10.73 1.63
N GLU A 315 -7.05 -11.27 1.14
CA GLU A 315 -7.99 -10.62 0.23
C GLU A 315 -9.43 -10.76 0.72
N PHE A 316 -10.33 -9.89 0.26
CA PHE A 316 -11.75 -10.12 0.44
C PHE A 316 -12.24 -11.26 -0.45
N VAL A 317 -13.14 -12.08 0.09
CA VAL A 317 -13.75 -13.20 -0.63
C VAL A 317 -14.55 -12.67 -1.82
N LYS A 318 -14.28 -13.24 -3.00
CA LYS A 318 -15.01 -12.95 -4.24
C LYS A 318 -15.94 -14.10 -4.59
N ASN A 319 -17.01 -13.76 -5.31
CA ASN A 319 -17.93 -14.76 -5.83
C ASN A 319 -17.16 -15.71 -6.79
N LYS A 320 -17.21 -17.01 -6.51
CA LYS A 320 -16.46 -18.02 -7.30
C LYS A 320 -17.03 -18.19 -8.71
N GLU A 321 -18.35 -17.97 -8.86
CA GLU A 321 -19.03 -17.95 -10.16
C GLU A 321 -19.35 -16.48 -10.50
N PRO A 322 -18.50 -15.82 -11.30
CA PRO A 322 -18.67 -14.39 -11.56
C PRO A 322 -19.94 -14.13 -12.36
N ARG A 323 -20.89 -13.41 -11.75
CA ARG A 323 -22.16 -13.01 -12.41
C ARG A 323 -21.95 -11.83 -13.37
N PHE A 324 -20.94 -10.98 -13.09
CA PHE A 324 -20.64 -9.75 -13.83
C PHE A 324 -19.14 -9.68 -14.13
N PRO A 325 -18.60 -10.65 -14.92
CA PRO A 325 -17.16 -10.70 -15.15
C PRO A 325 -16.69 -9.61 -16.11
N VAL A 326 -15.47 -9.12 -15.87
CA VAL A 326 -14.72 -8.30 -16.84
C VAL A 326 -13.41 -9.02 -17.11
N ASP A 327 -13.12 -9.32 -18.35
CA ASP A 327 -11.95 -10.11 -18.77
C ASP A 327 -11.86 -11.46 -18.01
N ASN A 328 -12.99 -12.14 -17.79
CA ASN A 328 -13.13 -13.38 -17.01
C ASN A 328 -12.71 -13.26 -15.52
N ILE A 329 -12.65 -12.05 -14.98
CA ILE A 329 -12.31 -11.78 -13.58
C ILE A 329 -13.57 -11.45 -12.80
N SER A 330 -13.71 -12.03 -11.60
CA SER A 330 -14.76 -11.69 -10.64
C SER A 330 -14.37 -10.46 -9.83
N PHE A 331 -15.26 -9.48 -9.80
CA PHE A 331 -15.17 -8.29 -8.96
C PHE A 331 -16.24 -8.23 -7.88
N GLU A 332 -17.33 -8.98 -8.01
CA GLU A 332 -18.35 -9.07 -6.96
C GLU A 332 -17.83 -9.88 -5.77
N SER A 333 -18.04 -9.35 -4.57
CA SER A 333 -17.74 -10.06 -3.33
C SER A 333 -18.77 -11.17 -3.06
N SER A 334 -18.67 -11.84 -1.90
CA SER A 334 -19.69 -12.77 -1.44
C SER A 334 -21.03 -12.10 -1.08
N LEU A 335 -21.06 -10.77 -0.92
CA LEU A 335 -22.27 -9.99 -0.68
C LEU A 335 -22.81 -9.42 -1.98
N GLU A 336 -24.09 -9.65 -2.27
CA GLU A 336 -24.74 -9.13 -3.48
C GLU A 336 -24.66 -7.60 -3.54
N GLY A 337 -24.28 -7.08 -4.73
CA GLY A 337 -24.18 -5.65 -4.98
C GLY A 337 -22.97 -4.97 -4.35
N VAL A 338 -22.07 -5.75 -3.74
CA VAL A 338 -20.80 -5.25 -3.20
C VAL A 338 -19.65 -5.78 -4.06
N PHE A 339 -18.89 -4.86 -4.64
CA PHE A 339 -17.77 -5.15 -5.54
C PHE A 339 -16.46 -4.75 -4.90
N VAL A 340 -15.37 -5.40 -5.30
CA VAL A 340 -14.01 -5.13 -4.79
C VAL A 340 -13.07 -4.79 -5.94
N GLY A 341 -12.19 -3.80 -5.74
CA GLY A 341 -11.23 -3.37 -6.76
C GLY A 341 -9.88 -2.97 -6.17
N GLY A 342 -8.83 -3.01 -6.99
CA GLY A 342 -7.47 -2.72 -6.58
C GLY A 342 -6.94 -3.72 -5.54
N TRP A 343 -6.20 -3.23 -4.55
CA TRP A 343 -5.65 -4.10 -3.51
C TRP A 343 -6.69 -4.67 -2.54
N SER A 344 -7.91 -4.16 -2.54
CA SER A 344 -9.04 -4.84 -1.85
C SER A 344 -9.42 -6.15 -2.51
N ARG A 345 -9.22 -6.27 -3.84
CA ARG A 345 -9.45 -7.49 -4.61
C ARG A 345 -8.23 -8.41 -4.66
N LYS A 346 -7.03 -7.83 -4.81
CA LYS A 346 -5.76 -8.56 -4.90
C LYS A 346 -4.65 -7.78 -4.19
N ALA A 347 -4.43 -8.12 -2.94
CA ALA A 347 -3.54 -7.39 -2.04
C ALA A 347 -2.09 -7.37 -2.53
N SER A 348 -1.45 -6.21 -2.47
CA SER A 348 -0.03 -5.99 -2.80
C SER A 348 0.37 -6.38 -4.22
N GLU A 349 -0.58 -6.45 -5.17
CA GLU A 349 -0.28 -6.74 -6.58
C GLU A 349 -0.28 -5.49 -7.44
N GLY A 350 0.81 -5.30 -8.16
CA GLY A 350 0.97 -4.24 -9.15
C GLY A 350 1.18 -2.84 -8.57
N LEU A 351 1.46 -1.89 -9.46
CA LEU A 351 1.65 -0.47 -9.17
C LEU A 351 0.38 0.34 -9.52
N VAL A 352 0.47 1.67 -9.49
CA VAL A 352 -0.65 2.59 -9.77
C VAL A 352 -1.35 2.29 -11.11
N GLY A 353 -0.60 1.93 -12.16
CA GLY A 353 -1.17 1.56 -13.45
C GLY A 353 -2.07 0.32 -13.41
N TYR A 354 -1.67 -0.68 -12.63
CA TYR A 354 -2.49 -1.87 -12.37
C TYR A 354 -3.75 -1.50 -11.58
N ALA A 355 -3.60 -0.73 -10.50
CA ALA A 355 -4.73 -0.28 -9.68
C ALA A 355 -5.75 0.53 -10.50
N ARG A 356 -5.28 1.38 -11.44
CA ARG A 356 -6.13 2.10 -12.39
C ARG A 356 -6.95 1.15 -13.25
N LYS A 357 -6.29 0.16 -13.90
CA LYS A 357 -6.96 -0.83 -14.74
C LYS A 357 -7.99 -1.61 -13.93
N ASP A 358 -7.60 -2.09 -12.78
CA ASP A 358 -8.43 -2.92 -11.91
C ASP A 358 -9.66 -2.16 -11.39
N GLY A 359 -9.48 -0.91 -10.93
CA GLY A 359 -10.59 -0.06 -10.49
C GLY A 359 -11.58 0.27 -11.61
N THR A 360 -11.07 0.55 -12.85
CA THR A 360 -11.93 0.75 -14.02
C THR A 360 -12.70 -0.53 -14.39
N SER A 361 -12.07 -1.70 -14.29
CA SER A 361 -12.74 -2.98 -14.55
C SER A 361 -13.80 -3.29 -13.49
N ALA A 362 -13.50 -3.02 -12.21
CA ALA A 362 -14.47 -3.15 -11.12
C ALA A 362 -15.71 -2.26 -11.36
N ALA A 363 -15.51 -1.01 -11.80
CA ALA A 363 -16.60 -0.10 -12.16
C ALA A 363 -17.46 -0.63 -13.33
N LYS A 364 -16.84 -1.27 -14.33
CA LYS A 364 -17.57 -1.93 -15.42
C LYS A 364 -18.42 -3.10 -14.90
N ALA A 365 -17.91 -3.90 -13.96
CA ALA A 365 -18.69 -4.96 -13.34
C ALA A 365 -19.88 -4.39 -12.54
N VAL A 366 -19.66 -3.30 -11.77
CA VAL A 366 -20.74 -2.56 -11.12
C VAL A 366 -21.77 -2.09 -12.13
N TRP A 367 -21.34 -1.50 -13.26
CA TRP A 367 -22.24 -1.04 -14.29
C TRP A 367 -23.10 -2.17 -14.89
N GLN A 368 -22.51 -3.34 -15.17
CA GLN A 368 -23.27 -4.52 -15.62
C GLN A 368 -24.35 -4.91 -14.60
N TYR A 369 -24.03 -4.91 -13.30
CA TYR A 369 -24.99 -5.19 -12.24
C TYR A 369 -26.13 -4.17 -12.22
N LEU A 370 -25.82 -2.88 -12.27
CA LEU A 370 -26.80 -1.81 -12.26
C LEU A 370 -27.82 -1.94 -13.40
N GLN A 371 -27.39 -2.40 -14.60
CA GLN A 371 -28.30 -2.64 -15.74
C GLN A 371 -29.32 -3.74 -15.47
N THR A 372 -29.16 -4.57 -14.45
CA THR A 372 -30.13 -5.59 -14.05
C THR A 372 -31.14 -5.09 -13.01
N LYS A 373 -31.00 -3.85 -12.53
CA LYS A 373 -31.79 -3.27 -11.43
C LYS A 373 -32.57 -2.03 -11.90
N GLN A 374 -33.60 -1.69 -11.16
CA GLN A 374 -34.22 -0.36 -11.24
C GLN A 374 -33.50 0.54 -10.21
N PRO A 375 -33.22 1.81 -10.52
CA PRO A 375 -32.60 2.74 -9.59
C PRO A 375 -33.38 2.86 -8.28
N ALA A 376 -32.69 2.67 -7.15
CA ALA A 376 -33.30 2.71 -5.82
C ALA A 376 -33.56 4.14 -5.32
N ASN A 377 -32.92 5.17 -5.92
CA ASN A 377 -32.89 6.56 -5.47
C ASN A 377 -32.32 6.66 -4.04
N ALA A 378 -30.98 6.65 -3.92
CA ALA A 378 -30.31 6.87 -2.64
C ALA A 378 -30.90 8.11 -1.95
N ASN A 379 -31.19 7.94 -0.69
CA ASN A 379 -31.72 9.01 0.15
C ASN A 379 -30.59 9.98 0.50
N THR A 380 -30.41 11.03 -0.31
CA THR A 380 -29.39 12.07 -0.11
C THR A 380 -29.54 12.80 1.24
N GLU A 381 -30.77 12.90 1.76
CA GLU A 381 -31.01 13.49 3.08
C GLU A 381 -30.49 12.55 4.19
N ALA A 382 -30.72 11.25 4.05
CA ALA A 382 -30.21 10.26 5.02
C ALA A 382 -28.67 10.22 5.00
N ILE A 383 -28.04 10.28 3.83
CA ILE A 383 -26.57 10.37 3.72
C ILE A 383 -26.07 11.63 4.42
N SER A 384 -26.65 12.78 4.10
CA SER A 384 -26.27 14.06 4.72
C SER A 384 -26.50 14.06 6.24
N ALA A 385 -27.62 13.51 6.71
CA ALA A 385 -27.92 13.40 8.14
C ALA A 385 -26.93 12.48 8.85
N LYS A 386 -26.57 11.32 8.24
CA LYS A 386 -25.57 10.39 8.79
C LYS A 386 -24.22 11.10 8.91
N MET A 387 -23.78 11.83 7.87
CA MET A 387 -22.51 12.56 7.89
C MET A 387 -22.48 13.63 8.99
N LYS A 388 -23.53 14.42 9.10
CA LYS A 388 -23.64 15.45 10.15
C LYS A 388 -23.66 14.87 11.57
N GLY A 389 -24.18 13.65 11.73
CA GLY A 389 -24.23 12.94 13.02
C GLY A 389 -22.90 12.38 13.50
N LEU A 390 -21.83 12.40 12.69
CA LEU A 390 -20.52 11.86 13.06
C LEU A 390 -19.72 12.76 14.04
N ASN A 391 -20.17 13.97 14.30
CA ASN A 391 -19.53 14.93 15.23
C ASN A 391 -18.01 15.12 14.97
N LYS A 392 -17.61 15.09 13.72
CA LYS A 392 -16.22 15.32 13.26
C LYS A 392 -16.24 16.06 11.92
N PRO A 393 -15.15 16.78 11.57
CA PRO A 393 -15.06 17.43 10.27
C PRO A 393 -15.09 16.40 9.13
N ILE A 394 -16.03 16.57 8.21
CA ILE A 394 -16.14 15.80 6.98
C ILE A 394 -15.54 16.63 5.85
N ILE A 395 -14.54 16.07 5.20
CA ILE A 395 -13.76 16.78 4.18
C ILE A 395 -14.48 16.70 2.84
N THR A 396 -14.70 17.85 2.23
CA THR A 396 -15.34 18.01 0.92
C THR A 396 -14.31 18.27 -0.17
N LYS A 397 -14.76 18.33 -1.43
CA LYS A 397 -13.92 18.72 -2.59
C LYS A 397 -13.28 20.09 -2.42
N ASP A 398 -14.03 21.06 -1.85
CA ASP A 398 -13.55 22.42 -1.67
C ASP A 398 -12.53 22.52 -0.54
N ASP A 399 -12.66 21.68 0.48
CA ASP A 399 -11.66 21.56 1.55
C ASP A 399 -10.34 21.01 1.01
N ILE A 400 -10.37 20.00 0.15
CA ILE A 400 -9.16 19.47 -0.52
C ILE A 400 -8.47 20.60 -1.30
N LYS A 401 -9.20 21.38 -2.08
CA LYS A 401 -8.62 22.49 -2.84
C LYS A 401 -7.96 23.53 -1.94
N ARG A 402 -8.60 23.85 -0.81
CA ARG A 402 -8.01 24.76 0.20
C ARG A 402 -6.72 24.18 0.78
N LEU A 403 -6.74 22.92 1.19
CA LEU A 403 -5.55 22.26 1.74
C LEU A 403 -4.40 22.24 0.74
N GLU A 404 -4.65 21.82 -0.50
CA GLU A 404 -3.63 21.78 -1.56
C GLU A 404 -3.05 23.20 -1.84
N ALA A 405 -3.87 24.24 -1.80
CA ALA A 405 -3.41 25.61 -1.98
C ALA A 405 -2.48 26.06 -0.84
N VAL A 406 -2.83 25.75 0.42
CA VAL A 406 -1.99 26.07 1.58
C VAL A 406 -0.69 25.27 1.56
N GLU A 407 -0.74 23.98 1.25
CA GLU A 407 0.47 23.15 1.11
C GLU A 407 1.41 23.67 0.02
N ALA A 408 0.88 24.10 -1.12
CA ALA A 408 1.67 24.69 -2.21
C ALA A 408 2.33 26.01 -1.80
N GLU A 409 1.61 26.85 -1.03
CA GLU A 409 2.17 28.10 -0.48
C GLU A 409 3.29 27.83 0.54
N GLU A 410 3.07 26.86 1.44
CA GLU A 410 4.07 26.45 2.44
C GLU A 410 5.33 25.85 1.77
N ALA A 411 5.17 25.03 0.74
CA ALA A 411 6.29 24.52 -0.06
C ALA A 411 7.11 25.66 -0.64
N LYS A 412 6.45 26.66 -1.25
CA LYS A 412 7.09 27.84 -1.81
C LYS A 412 7.83 28.67 -0.75
N LYS A 413 7.21 28.91 0.40
CA LYS A 413 7.81 29.66 1.53
C LYS A 413 9.08 28.98 2.05
N ARG A 414 9.09 27.65 2.07
CA ARG A 414 10.20 26.83 2.58
C ARG A 414 11.23 26.48 1.52
N GLY A 415 11.02 26.84 0.25
CA GLY A 415 11.90 26.46 -0.86
C GLY A 415 11.93 24.96 -1.13
N LEU A 416 10.81 24.27 -0.86
CA LEU A 416 10.64 22.84 -1.08
C LEU A 416 9.87 22.56 -2.37
N GLU A 417 10.17 21.43 -3.01
CA GLU A 417 9.42 20.94 -4.18
C GLU A 417 8.00 20.48 -3.77
N GLU A 418 7.87 19.94 -2.56
CA GLU A 418 6.60 19.47 -1.99
C GLU A 418 6.59 19.73 -0.48
N PHE A 419 5.44 20.11 0.03
CA PHE A 419 5.16 20.17 1.47
C PHE A 419 3.85 19.44 1.76
N LYS A 420 3.82 18.71 2.88
CA LYS A 420 2.62 18.07 3.44
C LYS A 420 2.61 18.27 4.94
N PHE A 421 1.45 18.57 5.47
CA PHE A 421 1.25 18.53 6.91
C PHE A 421 1.40 17.10 7.45
N ALA A 422 1.94 16.98 8.66
CA ALA A 422 2.23 15.70 9.28
C ALA A 422 1.14 15.24 10.28
N SER A 423 0.14 16.07 10.55
CA SER A 423 -0.98 15.72 11.44
C SER A 423 -2.33 16.09 10.83
N ASN A 424 -3.37 15.38 11.25
CA ASN A 424 -4.76 15.71 10.86
C ASN A 424 -5.17 17.07 11.38
N GLU A 425 -4.75 17.43 12.59
CA GLU A 425 -5.03 18.71 13.23
C GLU A 425 -4.48 19.88 12.41
N GLU A 426 -3.23 19.79 11.95
CA GLU A 426 -2.62 20.82 11.08
C GLU A 426 -3.38 20.93 9.75
N MET A 427 -3.76 19.81 9.14
CA MET A 427 -4.54 19.81 7.89
C MET A 427 -5.91 20.45 8.10
N LEU A 428 -6.63 20.10 9.18
CA LEU A 428 -7.94 20.70 9.51
C LEU A 428 -7.81 22.20 9.78
N GLN A 429 -6.79 22.63 10.53
CA GLN A 429 -6.51 24.04 10.76
C GLN A 429 -6.23 24.79 9.46
N ALA A 430 -5.44 24.22 8.56
CA ALA A 430 -5.13 24.82 7.26
C ALA A 430 -6.39 25.01 6.38
N MET A 431 -7.40 24.15 6.56
CA MET A 431 -8.70 24.26 5.88
C MET A 431 -9.71 25.17 6.60
N GLY A 432 -9.40 25.65 7.81
CA GLY A 432 -10.34 26.40 8.65
C GLY A 432 -11.45 25.55 9.26
N LEU A 433 -11.17 24.24 9.47
CA LEU A 433 -12.10 23.25 10.02
C LEU A 433 -11.70 22.82 11.44
N THR A 434 -11.07 23.66 12.22
CA THR A 434 -10.75 23.36 13.62
C THR A 434 -12.01 23.03 14.40
N GLU A 435 -11.96 21.94 15.18
CA GLU A 435 -13.01 21.69 16.17
C GLU A 435 -13.15 22.92 17.06
N THR A 436 -14.35 23.47 17.08
CA THR A 436 -14.70 24.44 18.10
C THR A 436 -14.73 23.69 19.43
N VAL A 437 -13.72 23.92 20.28
CA VAL A 437 -13.63 23.38 21.64
C VAL A 437 -14.85 23.88 22.45
#